data_9d8358b4674029e53e6072d3947b468b
#
_entry.id   9d8358b4674029e53e6072d3947b468b
#
_cell.length_a   1.000
_cell.length_b   1.000
_cell.length_c   1.000
_cell.angle_alpha   90.00
_cell.angle_beta   90.00
_cell.angle_gamma   90.00
#
_symmetry.space_group_name_H-M   'P 1'
#
loop_
_entity.id
_entity.type
_entity.pdbx_description
1 polymer ?
#
loop_
_entity_poly.entity_id
_entity_poly.type
_entity_poly.pdbx_seq_one_letter_code
_entity_poly.pdbx_strand_id
1 'polypeptide(L)'
;SLGQVHKAKVNGIDIACKLQYPDMISIVDADLKQLKLIFSIYGAWDKTIKTKDIYEELTNRLKEELDYNREYKNMILFDEILSNEKYIIVPKPIKNLSTDKLLTMTWLKGDSLMNWKKSEPEIKNHIALTLFNAWYIPFYKYGIIHGDPHPGNYQVNNISSTKPSINLLDFGCIRVFPPKFVKAVIDL
;
A
#
# COMPACT_ATOMS: atom_id res chain seq x y z
N SER A 1 8.82 -2.61 -4.65
CA SER A 1 8.82 -1.14 -4.51
C SER A 1 9.90 -0.51 -5.38
N LEU A 2 9.54 0.58 -6.06
CA LEU A 2 10.46 1.36 -6.92
C LEU A 2 11.30 2.38 -6.11
N GLY A 3 11.53 2.10 -4.85
CA GLY A 3 12.29 2.92 -3.92
C GLY A 3 12.80 2.12 -2.72
N GLN A 4 13.36 2.82 -1.77
CA GLN A 4 13.89 2.27 -0.53
C GLN A 4 13.38 3.05 0.67
N VAL A 5 13.23 2.37 1.82
CA VAL A 5 12.80 2.98 3.07
C VAL A 5 13.93 2.95 4.08
N HIS A 6 14.27 4.11 4.62
CA HIS A 6 15.30 4.28 5.63
C HIS A 6 14.71 4.81 6.93
N LYS A 7 15.24 4.33 8.04
CA LYS A 7 15.00 4.93 9.35
C LYS A 7 15.95 6.12 9.54
N ALA A 8 15.40 7.26 9.97
CA ALA A 8 16.15 8.47 10.27
C ALA A 8 15.68 9.08 11.61
N LYS A 9 16.32 10.17 12.02
CA LYS A 9 15.91 10.96 13.19
C LYS A 9 15.86 12.45 12.85
N VAL A 10 14.80 13.10 13.33
CA VAL A 10 14.68 14.56 13.30
C VAL A 10 14.30 15.03 14.69
N ASN A 11 15.11 15.93 15.27
CA ASN A 11 14.93 16.44 16.64
C ASN A 11 14.75 15.32 17.70
N GLY A 12 15.50 14.20 17.54
CA GLY A 12 15.43 13.05 18.46
C GLY A 12 14.27 12.10 18.20
N ILE A 13 13.35 12.40 17.29
CA ILE A 13 12.18 11.59 16.95
C ILE A 13 12.53 10.69 15.76
N ASP A 14 12.23 9.38 15.88
CA ASP A 14 12.40 8.41 14.81
C ASP A 14 11.36 8.64 13.69
N ILE A 15 11.83 8.66 12.46
CA ILE A 15 11.00 8.79 11.24
C ILE A 15 11.37 7.71 10.22
N ALA A 16 10.45 7.43 9.30
CA ALA A 16 10.70 6.64 8.10
C ALA A 16 10.78 7.57 6.88
N CYS A 17 11.78 7.35 6.04
CA CYS A 17 12.01 8.08 4.80
C CYS A 17 11.93 7.10 3.63
N LYS A 18 10.85 7.16 2.83
CA LYS A 18 10.70 6.41 1.58
C LYS A 18 11.24 7.27 0.44
N LEU A 19 12.31 6.81 -0.21
CA LEU A 19 13.00 7.54 -1.30
C LEU A 19 12.88 6.76 -2.61
N GLN A 20 12.62 7.47 -3.70
CA GLN A 20 12.75 6.91 -5.04
C GLN A 20 14.23 6.70 -5.39
N TYR A 21 14.51 5.64 -6.15
CA TYR A 21 15.84 5.51 -6.76
C TYR A 21 16.07 6.65 -7.77
N PRO A 22 17.32 7.11 -7.93
CA PRO A 22 17.66 8.10 -8.95
C PRO A 22 17.17 7.65 -10.32
N ASP A 23 16.69 8.61 -11.12
CA ASP A 23 16.26 8.42 -12.51
C ASP A 23 15.16 7.36 -12.76
N MET A 24 14.46 6.92 -11.68
CA MET A 24 13.46 5.85 -11.76
C MET A 24 12.36 6.16 -12.79
N ILE A 25 11.91 7.43 -12.89
CA ILE A 25 10.90 7.84 -13.89
C ILE A 25 11.41 7.56 -15.31
N SER A 26 12.66 7.92 -15.60
CA SER A 26 13.26 7.71 -16.92
C SER A 26 13.45 6.23 -17.24
N ILE A 27 13.81 5.42 -16.23
CA ILE A 27 13.94 3.97 -16.34
C ILE A 27 12.58 3.34 -16.66
N VAL A 28 11.55 3.67 -15.89
CA VAL A 28 10.18 3.17 -16.12
C VAL A 28 9.66 3.58 -17.50
N ASP A 29 9.90 4.81 -17.93
CA ASP A 29 9.50 5.26 -19.27
C ASP A 29 10.22 4.50 -20.39
N ALA A 30 11.49 4.15 -20.20
CA ALA A 30 12.25 3.34 -21.16
C ALA A 30 11.70 1.89 -21.22
N ASP A 31 11.45 1.28 -20.06
CA ASP A 31 10.89 -0.08 -19.97
C ASP A 31 9.47 -0.14 -20.57
N LEU A 32 8.65 0.87 -20.34
CA LEU A 32 7.31 0.97 -20.94
C LEU A 32 7.39 1.09 -22.47
N LYS A 33 8.35 1.83 -23.02
CA LYS A 33 8.56 1.88 -24.49
C LYS A 33 8.93 0.52 -25.06
N GLN A 34 9.82 -0.22 -24.39
CA GLN A 34 10.18 -1.58 -24.80
C GLN A 34 8.97 -2.52 -24.72
N LEU A 35 8.22 -2.48 -23.63
CA LEU A 35 7.01 -3.29 -23.44
C LEU A 35 5.97 -3.00 -24.52
N LYS A 36 5.79 -1.72 -24.91
CA LYS A 36 4.89 -1.31 -25.98
C LYS A 36 5.28 -1.94 -27.32
N LEU A 37 6.60 -1.98 -27.62
CA LEU A 37 7.10 -2.63 -28.84
C LEU A 37 6.79 -4.13 -28.82
N ILE A 38 7.08 -4.81 -27.72
CA ILE A 38 6.78 -6.24 -27.56
C ILE A 38 5.29 -6.52 -27.76
N PHE A 39 4.43 -5.75 -27.10
CA PHE A 39 2.97 -5.89 -27.22
C PHE A 39 2.44 -5.56 -28.62
N SER A 40 3.09 -4.66 -29.36
CA SER A 40 2.71 -4.37 -30.74
C SER A 40 3.01 -5.55 -31.69
N ILE A 41 4.15 -6.22 -31.49
CA ILE A 41 4.53 -7.41 -32.25
C ILE A 41 3.59 -8.59 -31.90
N TYR A 42 3.36 -8.82 -30.62
CA TYR A 42 2.48 -9.90 -30.14
C TYR A 42 1.02 -9.70 -30.59
N GLY A 43 0.48 -8.49 -30.46
CA GLY A 43 -0.89 -8.18 -30.86
C GLY A 43 -1.14 -8.23 -32.37
N ALA A 44 -0.05 -8.13 -33.19
CA ALA A 44 -0.12 -8.40 -34.62
C ALA A 44 -0.24 -9.91 -34.94
N TRP A 45 0.28 -10.75 -34.05
CA TRP A 45 0.31 -12.22 -34.22
C TRP A 45 -0.93 -12.90 -33.59
N ASP A 46 -1.34 -12.45 -32.40
CA ASP A 46 -2.47 -13.01 -31.66
C ASP A 46 -3.41 -11.88 -31.22
N LYS A 47 -4.63 -11.85 -31.79
CA LYS A 47 -5.67 -10.87 -31.47
C LYS A 47 -6.55 -11.27 -30.27
N THR A 48 -6.34 -12.43 -29.67
CA THR A 48 -7.14 -12.95 -28.55
C THR A 48 -6.89 -12.13 -27.30
N ILE A 49 -5.66 -11.63 -27.12
CA ILE A 49 -5.27 -10.84 -25.95
C ILE A 49 -5.33 -9.35 -26.31
N LYS A 50 -6.06 -8.57 -25.51
CA LYS A 50 -6.12 -7.11 -25.63
C LYS A 50 -4.86 -6.48 -25.03
N THR A 51 -3.74 -6.60 -25.73
CA THR A 51 -2.42 -6.11 -25.27
C THR A 51 -2.41 -4.60 -24.98
N LYS A 52 -3.26 -3.83 -25.67
CA LYS A 52 -3.38 -2.39 -25.43
C LYS A 52 -3.94 -2.09 -24.02
N ASP A 53 -5.00 -2.77 -23.62
CA ASP A 53 -5.63 -2.55 -22.31
C ASP A 53 -4.64 -2.95 -21.17
N ILE A 54 -3.92 -4.05 -21.36
CA ILE A 54 -2.89 -4.49 -20.42
C ILE A 54 -1.75 -3.46 -20.33
N TYR A 55 -1.30 -2.93 -21.46
CA TYR A 55 -0.25 -1.91 -21.49
C TYR A 55 -0.67 -0.63 -20.77
N GLU A 56 -1.90 -0.16 -21.01
CA GLU A 56 -2.45 1.02 -20.36
C GLU A 56 -2.56 0.83 -18.84
N GLU A 57 -3.05 -0.34 -18.40
CA GLU A 57 -3.14 -0.67 -16.97
C GLU A 57 -1.75 -0.72 -16.31
N LEU A 58 -0.78 -1.42 -16.90
CA LEU A 58 0.58 -1.49 -16.37
C LEU A 58 1.24 -0.10 -16.30
N THR A 59 1.05 0.73 -17.34
CA THR A 59 1.56 2.10 -17.38
C THR A 59 1.00 2.93 -16.23
N ASN A 60 -0.31 2.86 -16.02
CA ASN A 60 -0.97 3.59 -14.95
C ASN A 60 -0.47 3.12 -13.58
N ARG A 61 -0.32 1.81 -13.36
CA ARG A 61 0.17 1.25 -12.09
C ARG A 61 1.60 1.69 -11.76
N LEU A 62 2.50 1.61 -12.73
CA LEU A 62 3.88 2.05 -12.52
C LEU A 62 3.98 3.54 -12.22
N LYS A 63 3.18 4.38 -12.90
CA LYS A 63 3.11 5.81 -12.60
C LYS A 63 2.52 6.11 -11.22
N GLU A 64 1.48 5.38 -10.82
CA GLU A 64 0.88 5.48 -9.49
C GLU A 64 1.88 5.14 -8.39
N GLU A 65 2.73 4.12 -8.57
CA GLU A 65 3.75 3.72 -7.59
C GLU A 65 4.87 4.75 -7.43
N LEU A 66 5.09 5.56 -8.45
CA LEU A 66 6.06 6.67 -8.40
C LEU A 66 5.46 7.98 -7.84
N ASP A 67 4.15 8.05 -7.64
CA ASP A 67 3.47 9.26 -7.14
C ASP A 67 3.40 9.29 -5.62
N TYR A 68 4.46 9.77 -4.98
CA TYR A 68 4.51 9.92 -3.53
C TYR A 68 3.55 10.98 -2.97
N ASN A 69 3.11 11.94 -3.76
CA ASN A 69 2.06 12.87 -3.36
C ASN A 69 0.69 12.18 -3.25
N ARG A 70 0.42 11.22 -4.12
CA ARG A 70 -0.76 10.36 -4.04
C ARG A 70 -0.70 9.45 -2.82
N GLU A 71 0.43 8.78 -2.59
CA GLU A 71 0.63 7.93 -1.41
C GLU A 71 0.48 8.73 -0.11
N TYR A 72 1.03 9.95 -0.04
CA TYR A 72 0.84 10.89 1.06
C TYR A 72 -0.65 11.15 1.38
N LYS A 73 -1.46 11.44 0.35
CA LYS A 73 -2.91 11.69 0.50
C LYS A 73 -3.64 10.42 0.94
N ASN A 74 -3.27 9.28 0.40
CA ASN A 74 -3.84 7.99 0.77
C ASN A 74 -3.58 7.64 2.24
N MET A 75 -2.38 7.94 2.75
CA MET A 75 -2.06 7.76 4.17
C MET A 75 -2.99 8.57 5.08
N ILE A 76 -3.20 9.86 4.76
CA ILE A 76 -4.13 10.71 5.52
C ILE A 76 -5.53 10.13 5.47
N LEU A 77 -6.00 9.74 4.30
CA LEU A 77 -7.33 9.16 4.11
C LEU A 77 -7.52 7.88 4.95
N PHE A 78 -6.53 6.99 4.96
CA PHE A 78 -6.61 5.76 5.74
C PHE A 78 -6.51 6.01 7.26
N ASP A 79 -5.70 6.99 7.70
CA ASP A 79 -5.66 7.42 9.12
C ASP A 79 -7.03 7.93 9.57
N GLU A 80 -7.75 8.69 8.74
CA GLU A 80 -9.10 9.17 9.02
C GLU A 80 -10.13 8.03 9.03
N ILE A 81 -10.16 7.18 8.01
CA ILE A 81 -11.10 6.05 7.89
C ILE A 81 -10.96 5.09 9.07
N LEU A 82 -9.74 4.80 9.49
CA LEU A 82 -9.41 3.82 10.52
C LEU A 82 -9.22 4.44 11.92
N SER A 83 -9.48 5.72 12.08
CA SER A 83 -9.26 6.46 13.34
C SER A 83 -9.98 5.86 14.57
N ASN A 84 -11.11 5.19 14.36
CA ASN A 84 -11.87 4.51 15.41
C ASN A 84 -11.41 3.06 15.67
N GLU A 85 -10.46 2.54 14.89
CA GLU A 85 -9.98 1.16 14.99
C GLU A 85 -8.76 1.08 15.91
N LYS A 86 -9.01 0.78 17.19
CA LYS A 86 -8.00 0.79 18.27
C LYS A 86 -6.73 -0.01 17.97
N TYR A 87 -6.82 -1.07 17.18
CA TYR A 87 -5.71 -2.01 16.93
C TYR A 87 -5.10 -1.87 15.55
N ILE A 88 -5.48 -0.84 14.78
CA ILE A 88 -4.93 -0.55 13.47
C ILE A 88 -4.19 0.79 13.54
N ILE A 89 -2.93 0.80 13.10
CA ILE A 89 -2.07 1.97 13.18
C ILE A 89 -1.60 2.33 11.77
N VAL A 90 -1.85 3.57 11.38
CA VAL A 90 -1.38 4.17 10.12
C VAL A 90 -0.25 5.15 10.44
N PRO A 91 0.91 5.10 9.78
CA PRO A 91 1.96 6.08 9.97
C PRO A 91 1.50 7.45 9.48
N LYS A 92 1.85 8.50 10.22
CA LYS A 92 1.44 9.88 9.88
C LYS A 92 2.46 10.51 8.95
N PRO A 93 2.07 10.94 7.74
CA PRO A 93 2.99 11.60 6.82
C PRO A 93 3.36 13.01 7.33
N ILE A 94 4.61 13.44 7.07
CA ILE A 94 5.17 14.70 7.56
C ILE A 94 5.41 15.61 6.35
N LYS A 95 4.50 16.56 6.15
CA LYS A 95 4.46 17.40 4.93
C LYS A 95 5.73 18.20 4.69
N ASN A 96 6.25 18.87 5.71
CA ASN A 96 7.43 19.74 5.62
C ASN A 96 8.75 18.98 5.44
N LEU A 97 8.73 17.65 5.54
CA LEU A 97 9.86 16.76 5.29
C LEU A 97 9.63 15.83 4.09
N SER A 98 8.59 16.09 3.29
CA SER A 98 8.24 15.28 2.12
C SER A 98 8.31 16.11 0.84
N THR A 99 8.66 15.46 -0.26
CA THR A 99 8.71 16.02 -1.62
C THR A 99 8.05 15.03 -2.59
N ASP A 100 8.06 15.31 -3.88
CA ASP A 100 7.61 14.39 -4.94
C ASP A 100 8.41 13.07 -5.02
N LYS A 101 9.67 13.07 -4.51
CA LYS A 101 10.58 11.90 -4.52
C LYS A 101 10.95 11.38 -3.14
N LEU A 102 10.49 12.03 -2.09
CA LEU A 102 10.74 11.67 -0.69
C LEU A 102 9.43 11.72 0.09
N LEU A 103 8.95 10.59 0.57
CA LEU A 103 7.83 10.53 1.50
C LEU A 103 8.36 10.24 2.90
N THR A 104 8.19 11.22 3.79
CA THR A 104 8.57 11.11 5.20
C THR A 104 7.36 10.91 6.08
N MET A 105 7.45 9.98 7.02
CA MET A 105 6.36 9.62 7.93
C MET A 105 6.87 9.21 9.31
N THR A 106 5.98 9.10 10.28
CA THR A 106 6.33 8.58 11.61
C THR A 106 6.87 7.16 11.51
N TRP A 107 7.93 6.86 12.28
CA TRP A 107 8.43 5.50 12.40
C TRP A 107 7.52 4.69 13.31
N LEU A 108 6.98 3.59 12.81
CA LEU A 108 6.23 2.62 13.62
C LEU A 108 7.17 1.48 14.01
N LYS A 109 7.16 1.15 15.31
CA LYS A 109 7.85 -0.05 15.80
C LYS A 109 6.95 -1.25 15.61
N GLY A 110 7.49 -2.34 15.10
CA GLY A 110 6.74 -3.58 14.93
C GLY A 110 7.65 -4.71 14.48
N ASP A 111 7.13 -5.91 14.57
CA ASP A 111 7.74 -7.15 14.11
C ASP A 111 7.03 -7.65 12.85
N SER A 112 7.75 -8.41 12.02
CA SER A 112 7.17 -8.98 10.80
C SER A 112 5.93 -9.82 11.12
N LEU A 113 4.85 -9.62 10.37
CA LEU A 113 3.64 -10.43 10.49
C LEU A 113 3.92 -11.94 10.40
N MET A 114 4.93 -12.33 9.60
CA MET A 114 5.28 -13.73 9.38
C MET A 114 5.84 -14.43 10.63
N ASN A 115 6.41 -13.68 11.58
CA ASN A 115 6.94 -14.23 12.84
C ASN A 115 5.83 -14.72 13.78
N TRP A 116 4.56 -14.27 13.54
CA TRP A 116 3.43 -14.56 14.40
C TRP A 116 2.63 -15.81 14.01
N LYS A 117 3.06 -16.53 12.98
CA LYS A 117 2.40 -17.78 12.53
C LYS A 117 2.32 -18.86 13.60
N LYS A 118 3.26 -18.87 14.55
CA LYS A 118 3.35 -19.86 15.62
C LYS A 118 2.81 -19.37 16.97
N SER A 119 2.19 -18.18 17.01
CA SER A 119 1.58 -17.63 18.22
C SER A 119 0.37 -18.45 18.66
N GLU A 120 -0.04 -18.26 19.90
CA GLU A 120 -1.24 -18.87 20.47
C GLU A 120 -2.49 -18.58 19.61
N PRO A 121 -3.45 -19.50 19.54
CA PRO A 121 -4.66 -19.35 18.70
C PRO A 121 -5.41 -18.05 18.92
N GLU A 122 -5.52 -17.60 20.18
CA GLU A 122 -6.20 -16.34 20.51
C GLU A 122 -5.52 -15.13 19.88
N ILE A 123 -4.20 -15.07 19.94
CA ILE A 123 -3.39 -13.98 19.34
C ILE A 123 -3.53 -14.02 17.81
N LYS A 124 -3.43 -15.19 17.21
CA LYS A 124 -3.61 -15.34 15.75
C LYS A 124 -4.98 -14.90 15.28
N ASN A 125 -6.03 -15.29 15.99
CA ASN A 125 -7.39 -14.90 15.65
C ASN A 125 -7.59 -13.39 15.79
N HIS A 126 -7.01 -12.77 16.84
CA HIS A 126 -7.05 -11.32 16.99
C HIS A 126 -6.32 -10.60 15.85
N ILE A 127 -5.12 -11.05 15.47
CA ILE A 127 -4.36 -10.49 14.32
C ILE A 127 -5.17 -10.65 13.04
N ALA A 128 -5.71 -11.84 12.77
CA ALA A 128 -6.50 -12.11 11.57
C ALA A 128 -7.74 -11.21 11.49
N LEU A 129 -8.48 -11.06 12.58
CA LEU A 129 -9.64 -10.17 12.66
C LEU A 129 -9.24 -8.70 12.45
N THR A 130 -8.13 -8.26 13.05
CA THR A 130 -7.63 -6.90 12.89
C THR A 130 -7.22 -6.62 11.44
N LEU A 131 -6.54 -7.56 10.77
CA LEU A 131 -6.22 -7.47 9.34
C LEU A 131 -7.48 -7.44 8.48
N PHE A 132 -8.45 -8.30 8.79
CA PHE A 132 -9.74 -8.31 8.10
C PHE A 132 -10.44 -6.95 8.21
N ASN A 133 -10.48 -6.36 9.40
CA ASN A 133 -11.07 -5.04 9.63
C ASN A 133 -10.33 -3.93 8.88
N ALA A 134 -9.00 -3.99 8.82
CA ALA A 134 -8.18 -3.02 8.08
C ALA A 134 -8.50 -2.99 6.59
N TRP A 135 -8.96 -4.12 6.05
CA TRP A 135 -9.39 -4.28 4.66
C TRP A 135 -10.87 -3.99 4.46
N TYR A 136 -11.70 -4.60 5.31
CA TYR A 136 -13.14 -4.63 5.13
C TYR A 136 -13.82 -3.30 5.46
N ILE A 137 -13.35 -2.60 6.51
CA ILE A 137 -13.96 -1.32 6.93
C ILE A 137 -13.84 -0.24 5.84
N PRO A 138 -12.66 0.01 5.24
CA PRO A 138 -12.55 0.97 4.16
C PRO A 138 -13.37 0.56 2.93
N PHE A 139 -13.41 -0.73 2.60
CA PHE A 139 -14.19 -1.23 1.47
C PHE A 139 -15.69 -1.09 1.71
N TYR A 140 -16.17 -1.60 2.84
CA TYR A 140 -17.59 -1.65 3.16
C TYR A 140 -18.22 -0.26 3.32
N LYS A 141 -17.52 0.66 3.99
CA LYS A 141 -18.06 2.00 4.30
C LYS A 141 -17.83 3.01 3.17
N TYR A 142 -16.71 2.90 2.47
CA TYR A 142 -16.25 3.95 1.56
C TYR A 142 -15.95 3.44 0.13
N GLY A 143 -16.03 2.15 -0.11
CA GLY A 143 -15.69 1.55 -1.40
C GLY A 143 -14.20 1.61 -1.73
N ILE A 144 -13.34 1.69 -0.71
CA ILE A 144 -11.90 1.86 -0.85
C ILE A 144 -11.19 0.61 -0.33
N ILE A 145 -10.21 0.11 -1.06
CA ILE A 145 -9.43 -1.05 -0.63
C ILE A 145 -7.94 -0.79 -0.76
N HIS A 146 -7.17 -1.30 0.19
CA HIS A 146 -5.73 -1.42 0.06
C HIS A 146 -5.41 -2.55 -0.94
N GLY A 147 -4.92 -2.20 -2.11
CA GLY A 147 -4.80 -3.12 -3.25
C GLY A 147 -3.56 -4.02 -3.24
N ASP A 148 -2.70 -3.93 -2.22
CA ASP A 148 -1.52 -4.78 -2.06
C ASP A 148 -1.50 -5.51 -0.72
N PRO A 149 -2.10 -6.72 -0.62
CA PRO A 149 -2.16 -7.51 0.60
C PRO A 149 -0.86 -8.25 0.95
N HIS A 150 0.27 -7.84 0.41
CA HIS A 150 1.54 -8.50 0.68
C HIS A 150 1.89 -8.45 2.18
N PRO A 151 2.29 -9.57 2.83
CA PRO A 151 2.59 -9.61 4.27
C PRO A 151 3.67 -8.63 4.72
N GLY A 152 4.56 -8.20 3.83
CA GLY A 152 5.58 -7.18 4.09
C GLY A 152 5.03 -5.78 4.36
N ASN A 153 3.76 -5.52 3.97
CA ASN A 153 3.08 -4.25 4.20
C ASN A 153 2.41 -4.18 5.58
N TYR A 154 2.59 -5.20 6.42
CA TYR A 154 2.01 -5.28 7.75
C TYR A 154 3.07 -5.64 8.79
N GLN A 155 3.02 -4.96 9.93
CA GLN A 155 3.82 -5.32 11.11
C GLN A 155 2.92 -5.44 12.32
N VAL A 156 3.29 -6.34 13.24
CA VAL A 156 2.62 -6.49 14.53
C VAL A 156 3.33 -5.61 15.55
N ASN A 157 2.57 -4.75 16.21
CA ASN A 157 3.03 -3.86 17.26
C ASN A 157 2.46 -4.29 18.62
N ASN A 158 3.02 -3.77 19.71
CA ASN A 158 2.63 -4.10 21.09
C ASN A 158 2.76 -5.60 21.40
N ILE A 159 3.94 -6.12 21.17
CA ILE A 159 4.31 -7.54 21.16
C ILE A 159 4.01 -8.27 22.49
N SER A 160 3.98 -7.54 23.61
CA SER A 160 3.70 -8.10 24.95
C SER A 160 2.22 -8.26 25.26
N SER A 161 1.32 -7.80 24.40
CA SER A 161 -0.12 -7.86 24.58
C SER A 161 -0.74 -9.12 23.98
N THR A 162 -1.76 -9.67 24.62
CA THR A 162 -2.65 -10.68 24.03
C THR A 162 -3.50 -10.12 22.88
N LYS A 163 -3.58 -8.78 22.77
CA LYS A 163 -4.26 -8.05 21.69
C LYS A 163 -3.30 -7.07 21.03
N PRO A 164 -2.32 -7.55 20.23
CA PRO A 164 -1.38 -6.69 19.53
C PRO A 164 -2.08 -5.83 18.47
N SER A 165 -1.46 -4.70 18.12
CA SER A 165 -1.92 -3.83 17.04
C SER A 165 -1.22 -4.18 15.72
N ILE A 166 -1.84 -3.80 14.61
CA ILE A 166 -1.28 -3.95 13.26
C ILE A 166 -0.91 -2.58 12.70
N ASN A 167 0.34 -2.43 12.29
CA ASN A 167 0.80 -1.29 11.51
C ASN A 167 0.58 -1.57 10.02
N LEU A 168 -0.06 -0.63 9.32
CA LEU A 168 -0.15 -0.63 7.85
C LEU A 168 0.98 0.25 7.31
N LEU A 169 1.76 -0.21 6.32
CA LEU A 169 3.02 0.46 5.96
C LEU A 169 3.07 1.06 4.56
N ASP A 170 2.33 0.57 3.59
CA ASP A 170 2.36 1.03 2.19
C ASP A 170 0.96 1.46 1.74
N PHE A 171 0.85 2.62 1.09
CA PHE A 171 -0.41 3.18 0.62
C PHE A 171 -0.37 3.58 -0.86
N GLY A 172 0.63 3.08 -1.59
CA GLY A 172 0.79 3.32 -3.03
C GLY A 172 -0.31 2.66 -3.87
N CYS A 173 -0.82 1.51 -3.43
CA CYS A 173 -1.79 0.72 -4.18
C CYS A 173 -3.21 0.80 -3.58
N ILE A 174 -3.84 1.97 -3.65
CA ILE A 174 -5.23 2.13 -3.20
C ILE A 174 -6.18 2.06 -4.40
N ARG A 175 -7.31 1.36 -4.22
CA ARG A 175 -8.38 1.22 -5.23
C ARG A 175 -9.68 1.76 -4.71
N VAL A 176 -10.39 2.48 -5.57
CA VAL A 176 -11.72 3.02 -5.29
C VAL A 176 -12.72 2.32 -6.21
N PHE A 177 -13.77 1.77 -5.64
CA PHE A 177 -14.82 1.07 -6.36
C PHE A 177 -16.12 1.89 -6.38
N PRO A 178 -16.87 1.84 -7.49
CA PRO A 178 -18.17 2.50 -7.55
C PRO A 178 -19.15 1.89 -6.53
N PRO A 179 -20.06 2.69 -5.94
CA PRO A 179 -21.02 2.19 -4.94
C PRO A 179 -21.85 0.99 -5.41
N LYS A 180 -22.19 0.94 -6.69
CA LYS A 180 -22.92 -0.20 -7.30
C LYS A 180 -22.15 -1.52 -7.19
N PHE A 181 -20.83 -1.48 -7.36
CA PHE A 181 -19.96 -2.65 -7.22
C PHE A 181 -19.87 -3.09 -5.75
N VAL A 182 -19.64 -2.12 -4.84
CA VAL A 182 -19.57 -2.39 -3.40
C VAL A 182 -20.86 -3.04 -2.92
N LYS A 183 -22.02 -2.48 -3.31
CA LYS A 183 -23.32 -3.06 -2.96
C LYS A 183 -23.48 -4.49 -3.47
N ALA A 184 -23.09 -4.78 -4.70
CA ALA A 184 -23.18 -6.13 -5.26
C ALA A 184 -22.30 -7.15 -4.51
N VAL A 185 -21.13 -6.73 -3.98
CA VAL A 185 -20.26 -7.58 -3.16
C VAL A 185 -20.83 -7.81 -1.76
N ILE A 186 -21.57 -6.83 -1.22
CA ILE A 186 -22.19 -6.93 0.11
C ILE A 186 -23.44 -7.80 0.10
N ASP A 187 -24.19 -7.76 -1.02
CA ASP A 187 -25.43 -8.50 -1.19
C ASP A 187 -25.22 -10.01 -1.54
N LEU A 188 -23.94 -10.45 -1.71
CA LEU A 188 -23.53 -11.83 -1.93
C LEU A 188 -23.34 -12.60 -0.59
#